data_94083c4b4c8c8e16cd3fa35935008f1a
#
_entry.id   94083c4b4c8c8e16cd3fa35935008f1a
#
_cell.length_a   1.000
_cell.length_b   1.000
_cell.length_c   1.000
_cell.angle_alpha   90.00
_cell.angle_beta   90.00
_cell.angle_gamma   90.00
#
_symmetry.space_group_name_H-M   'P 1'
#
loop_
_entity.id
_entity.type
_entity.pdbx_description
1 polymer ?
#
loop_
_entity_poly.entity_id
_entity_poly.type
_entity_poly.pdbx_seq_one_letter_code
_entity_poly.pdbx_strand_id
1 'polypeptide(L)'
;MRMLIPDPATERPLFEMMVRSVLHGARTGLYGGSVMAVSIAWMFAEEWRRRDFSLWFGALALSVLLRGRLLRAWSASSVRLERRHVHILTAVYGAVGALWGIAGWVFNHPGPGRWEEFALLTCQYLLLVSSAVALSGYLPVYAAFSTTLCILIPVPWMIGGSREGMIVSIGTAATFVSGLSFALHHARLQMESIRMRFELLASDAQMREVERARILSEERQRLMQDMHDGLGSSLVSTLRAMERGELESGSAARMIRTCLDDLKLVIDSMESVDADLLLLLATLRNRLGPRLKASGIALRWDITDIPELPWLDARNALHILRILQEAFTNIVQHAGATEIRVATWAADGHVGIDIADNGRGFPPDTAGNGTGKGLANQRRRAESIGASITWASGNHGTRVTLALPIHGKPIDGEAR
;
A
#
# COMPACT_ATOMS: atom_id res chain seq x y z
N MET A 1 -13.17 27.13 -20.33
CA MET A 1 -12.27 26.12 -20.90
C MET A 1 -11.09 25.73 -19.97
N ARG A 2 -10.47 26.68 -19.22
CA ARG A 2 -9.40 26.37 -18.25
C ARG A 2 -9.82 25.43 -17.10
N MET A 3 -11.10 25.40 -16.71
CA MET A 3 -11.59 24.50 -15.63
C MET A 3 -11.70 23.02 -16.03
N LEU A 4 -11.69 22.71 -17.34
CA LEU A 4 -11.88 21.34 -17.86
C LEU A 4 -10.55 20.63 -18.20
N ILE A 5 -9.42 21.32 -18.17
CA ILE A 5 -8.13 20.74 -18.50
C ILE A 5 -7.16 21.07 -17.36
N PRO A 6 -6.82 20.10 -16.50
CA PRO A 6 -5.85 20.28 -15.44
C PRO A 6 -4.47 20.65 -16.00
N ASP A 7 -3.74 21.51 -15.30
CA ASP A 7 -2.37 21.83 -15.68
C ASP A 7 -1.41 20.74 -15.22
N PRO A 8 -0.67 20.09 -16.12
CA PRO A 8 0.29 19.06 -15.73
C PRO A 8 1.44 19.57 -14.85
N ALA A 9 1.64 20.89 -14.76
CA ALA A 9 2.65 21.47 -13.89
C ALA A 9 2.18 21.56 -12.42
N THR A 10 0.90 21.87 -12.20
CA THR A 10 0.32 22.09 -10.86
C THR A 10 -0.60 20.97 -10.40
N GLU A 11 -1.31 20.32 -11.33
CA GLU A 11 -2.34 19.28 -11.05
C GLU A 11 -1.99 17.96 -11.76
N ARG A 12 -0.74 17.56 -11.70
CA ARG A 12 -0.22 16.39 -12.42
C ARG A 12 -1.03 15.08 -12.22
N PRO A 13 -1.38 14.66 -10.98
CA PRO A 13 -2.15 13.42 -10.81
C PRO A 13 -3.51 13.48 -11.50
N LEU A 14 -4.17 14.63 -11.42
CA LEU A 14 -5.47 14.86 -12.06
C LEU A 14 -5.35 14.81 -13.59
N PHE A 15 -4.30 15.42 -14.15
CA PHE A 15 -4.00 15.39 -15.59
C PHE A 15 -3.75 13.96 -16.07
N GLU A 16 -2.93 13.17 -15.36
CA GLU A 16 -2.66 11.77 -15.73
C GLU A 16 -3.92 10.92 -15.69
N MET A 17 -4.78 11.07 -14.68
CA MET A 17 -6.07 10.36 -14.58
C MET A 17 -6.99 10.73 -15.73
N MET A 18 -7.09 12.01 -16.09
CA MET A 18 -7.87 12.48 -17.23
C MET A 18 -7.37 11.87 -18.53
N VAL A 19 -6.07 11.93 -18.80
CA VAL A 19 -5.48 11.38 -20.05
C VAL A 19 -5.68 9.87 -20.12
N ARG A 20 -5.52 9.14 -19.02
CA ARG A 20 -5.80 7.69 -18.97
C ARG A 20 -7.27 7.36 -19.26
N SER A 21 -8.21 8.17 -18.77
CA SER A 21 -9.64 8.03 -19.11
C SER A 21 -9.88 8.20 -20.61
N VAL A 22 -9.24 9.20 -21.23
CA VAL A 22 -9.32 9.43 -22.69
C VAL A 22 -8.73 8.25 -23.46
N LEU A 23 -7.56 7.73 -23.04
CA LEU A 23 -6.94 6.58 -23.68
C LEU A 23 -7.84 5.34 -23.61
N HIS A 24 -8.55 5.15 -22.50
CA HIS A 24 -9.51 4.07 -22.33
C HIS A 24 -10.71 4.23 -23.29
N GLY A 25 -11.34 5.39 -23.33
CA GLY A 25 -12.43 5.71 -24.26
C GLY A 25 -12.00 5.60 -25.72
N ALA A 26 -10.81 6.11 -26.05
CA ALA A 26 -10.23 6.00 -27.39
C ALA A 26 -10.00 4.53 -27.82
N ARG A 27 -9.62 3.65 -26.89
CA ARG A 27 -9.48 2.22 -27.13
C ARG A 27 -10.82 1.54 -27.42
N THR A 28 -11.87 1.87 -26.68
CA THR A 28 -13.22 1.38 -26.93
C THR A 28 -13.74 1.86 -28.30
N GLY A 29 -13.54 3.15 -28.61
CA GLY A 29 -13.89 3.73 -29.91
C GLY A 29 -13.13 3.08 -31.09
N LEU A 30 -11.91 2.58 -30.88
CA LEU A 30 -11.14 1.86 -31.89
C LEU A 30 -11.85 0.57 -32.34
N TYR A 31 -12.40 -0.20 -31.38
CA TYR A 31 -13.14 -1.42 -31.72
C TYR A 31 -14.41 -1.12 -32.52
N GLY A 32 -15.22 -0.14 -32.08
CA GLY A 32 -16.42 0.27 -32.80
C GLY A 32 -16.13 0.77 -34.22
N GLY A 33 -15.11 1.62 -34.37
CA GLY A 33 -14.66 2.09 -35.68
C GLY A 33 -14.11 0.97 -36.58
N SER A 34 -13.47 -0.04 -36.01
CA SER A 34 -12.99 -1.21 -36.77
C SER A 34 -14.14 -2.08 -37.30
N VAL A 35 -15.14 -2.35 -36.46
CA VAL A 35 -16.35 -3.09 -36.87
C VAL A 35 -17.06 -2.33 -38.00
N MET A 36 -17.22 -1.02 -37.87
CA MET A 36 -17.84 -0.22 -38.90
C MET A 36 -17.04 -0.19 -40.20
N ALA A 37 -15.73 -0.13 -40.14
CA ALA A 37 -14.87 -0.22 -41.32
C ALA A 37 -15.04 -1.55 -42.06
N VAL A 38 -15.11 -2.65 -41.34
CA VAL A 38 -15.36 -3.98 -41.91
C VAL A 38 -16.76 -4.08 -42.54
N SER A 39 -17.78 -3.51 -41.87
CA SER A 39 -19.15 -3.48 -42.40
C SER A 39 -19.24 -2.69 -43.70
N ILE A 40 -18.56 -1.54 -43.79
CA ILE A 40 -18.49 -0.77 -45.06
C ILE A 40 -17.71 -1.53 -46.12
N ALA A 41 -16.60 -2.15 -45.78
CA ALA A 41 -15.83 -2.95 -46.72
C ALA A 41 -16.65 -4.09 -47.31
N TRP A 42 -17.51 -4.75 -46.50
CA TRP A 42 -18.42 -5.79 -46.96
C TRP A 42 -19.53 -5.21 -47.83
N MET A 43 -20.12 -4.10 -47.44
CA MET A 43 -21.21 -3.43 -48.18
C MET A 43 -20.77 -2.99 -49.57
N PHE A 44 -19.53 -2.52 -49.71
CA PHE A 44 -18.93 -2.07 -50.97
C PHE A 44 -17.99 -3.11 -51.60
N ALA A 45 -18.26 -4.40 -51.39
CA ALA A 45 -17.38 -5.48 -51.86
C ALA A 45 -17.16 -5.47 -53.38
N GLU A 46 -18.15 -5.04 -54.19
CA GLU A 46 -18.06 -4.91 -55.63
C GLU A 46 -17.10 -3.81 -56.09
N GLU A 47 -16.89 -2.77 -55.24
CA GLU A 47 -16.03 -1.61 -55.52
C GLU A 47 -14.54 -1.87 -55.25
N TRP A 48 -14.14 -3.05 -54.74
CA TRP A 48 -12.75 -3.36 -54.38
C TRP A 48 -11.75 -3.25 -55.54
N ARG A 49 -12.20 -3.31 -56.77
CA ARG A 49 -11.37 -3.12 -57.97
C ARG A 49 -11.07 -1.65 -58.26
N ARG A 50 -11.78 -0.70 -57.58
CA ARG A 50 -11.52 0.72 -57.75
C ARG A 50 -10.31 1.11 -56.92
N ARG A 51 -9.37 1.80 -57.56
CA ARG A 51 -8.13 2.27 -56.93
C ARG A 51 -8.39 3.19 -55.73
N ASP A 52 -9.35 4.11 -55.84
CA ASP A 52 -9.66 5.09 -54.81
C ASP A 52 -10.24 4.43 -53.54
N PHE A 53 -11.10 3.40 -53.73
CA PHE A 53 -11.61 2.60 -52.61
C PHE A 53 -10.51 1.87 -51.89
N SER A 54 -9.64 1.16 -52.64
CA SER A 54 -8.55 0.35 -52.06
C SER A 54 -7.56 1.24 -51.29
N LEU A 55 -7.25 2.44 -51.80
CA LEU A 55 -6.38 3.42 -51.12
C LEU A 55 -7.01 3.95 -49.85
N TRP A 56 -8.29 4.34 -49.90
CA TRP A 56 -9.02 4.84 -48.71
C TRP A 56 -9.12 3.76 -47.63
N PHE A 57 -9.50 2.54 -47.98
CA PHE A 57 -9.62 1.44 -47.05
C PHE A 57 -8.26 1.03 -46.48
N GLY A 58 -7.20 1.02 -47.30
CA GLY A 58 -5.83 0.79 -46.83
C GLY A 58 -5.36 1.86 -45.83
N ALA A 59 -5.65 3.14 -46.08
CA ALA A 59 -5.36 4.22 -45.18
C ALA A 59 -6.14 4.11 -43.86
N LEU A 60 -7.42 3.70 -43.92
CA LEU A 60 -8.23 3.46 -42.75
C LEU A 60 -7.70 2.29 -41.90
N ALA A 61 -7.37 1.15 -42.54
CA ALA A 61 -6.77 -0.01 -41.88
C ALA A 61 -5.42 0.36 -41.20
N LEU A 62 -4.56 1.10 -41.93
CA LEU A 62 -3.31 1.60 -41.36
C LEU A 62 -3.53 2.50 -40.16
N SER A 63 -4.54 3.38 -40.20
CA SER A 63 -4.89 4.27 -39.08
C SER A 63 -5.32 3.46 -37.84
N VAL A 64 -6.07 2.36 -38.03
CA VAL A 64 -6.47 1.47 -36.93
C VAL A 64 -5.26 0.81 -36.28
N LEU A 65 -4.32 0.30 -37.11
CA LEU A 65 -3.10 -0.35 -36.62
C LEU A 65 -2.20 0.63 -35.87
N LEU A 66 -1.99 1.83 -36.42
CA LEU A 66 -1.17 2.87 -35.80
C LEU A 66 -1.77 3.32 -34.46
N ARG A 67 -3.08 3.61 -34.42
CA ARG A 67 -3.78 3.97 -33.17
C ARG A 67 -3.71 2.83 -32.15
N GLY A 68 -3.93 1.59 -32.57
CA GLY A 68 -3.85 0.42 -31.70
C GLY A 68 -2.47 0.26 -31.07
N ARG A 69 -1.39 0.49 -31.81
CA ARG A 69 -0.01 0.50 -31.28
C ARG A 69 0.22 1.66 -30.32
N LEU A 70 -0.17 2.85 -30.70
CA LEU A 70 0.01 4.07 -29.92
C LEU A 70 -0.76 4.00 -28.59
N LEU A 71 -2.02 3.60 -28.60
CA LEU A 71 -2.83 3.45 -27.41
C LEU A 71 -2.29 2.35 -26.49
N ARG A 72 -1.79 1.22 -27.04
CA ARG A 72 -1.15 0.17 -26.22
C ARG A 72 0.12 0.68 -25.54
N ALA A 73 0.99 1.36 -26.29
CA ALA A 73 2.24 1.90 -25.78
C ALA A 73 2.00 2.91 -24.64
N TRP A 74 1.00 3.77 -24.78
CA TRP A 74 0.72 4.83 -23.79
C TRP A 74 -0.16 4.39 -22.62
N SER A 75 -0.84 3.24 -22.73
CA SER A 75 -1.63 2.69 -21.63
C SER A 75 -0.78 1.97 -20.57
N ALA A 76 0.51 1.74 -20.79
CA ALA A 76 1.40 1.15 -19.81
C ALA A 76 1.56 2.07 -18.59
N SER A 77 1.51 1.49 -17.40
CA SER A 77 1.58 2.22 -16.12
C SER A 77 2.90 2.99 -15.93
N SER A 78 3.97 2.53 -16.58
CA SER A 78 5.31 3.14 -16.52
C SER A 78 5.47 4.40 -17.38
N VAL A 79 4.51 4.70 -18.29
CA VAL A 79 4.64 5.85 -19.19
C VAL A 79 4.17 7.12 -18.49
N ARG A 80 5.05 8.10 -18.40
CA ARG A 80 4.72 9.47 -18.00
C ARG A 80 3.96 10.17 -19.10
N LEU A 81 2.71 10.54 -18.82
CA LEU A 81 1.87 11.23 -19.78
C LEU A 81 2.14 12.74 -19.70
N GLU A 82 2.39 13.37 -20.89
CA GLU A 82 2.71 14.77 -21.06
C GLU A 82 1.74 15.42 -22.05
N ARG A 83 1.71 16.74 -22.13
CA ARG A 83 0.89 17.50 -23.10
C ARG A 83 1.12 17.04 -24.54
N ARG A 84 2.36 16.71 -24.91
CA ARG A 84 2.69 16.23 -26.27
C ARG A 84 1.87 14.99 -26.68
N HIS A 85 1.62 14.06 -25.77
CA HIS A 85 0.84 12.86 -26.06
C HIS A 85 -0.60 13.21 -26.41
N VAL A 86 -1.18 14.20 -25.73
CA VAL A 86 -2.54 14.68 -26.01
C VAL A 86 -2.61 15.45 -27.33
N HIS A 87 -1.60 16.27 -27.66
CA HIS A 87 -1.53 16.95 -28.94
C HIS A 87 -1.41 15.97 -30.11
N ILE A 88 -0.59 14.93 -29.97
CA ILE A 88 -0.47 13.87 -30.98
C ILE A 88 -1.82 13.16 -31.14
N LEU A 89 -2.48 12.83 -30.03
CA LEU A 89 -3.79 12.20 -30.05
C LEU A 89 -4.82 13.07 -30.78
N THR A 90 -4.83 14.38 -30.51
CA THR A 90 -5.71 15.36 -31.15
C THR A 90 -5.49 15.38 -32.67
N ALA A 91 -4.23 15.44 -33.11
CA ALA A 91 -3.87 15.45 -34.53
C ALA A 91 -4.27 14.12 -35.23
N VAL A 92 -4.01 12.99 -34.57
CA VAL A 92 -4.35 11.65 -35.10
C VAL A 92 -5.86 11.51 -35.24
N TYR A 93 -6.66 11.92 -34.25
CA TYR A 93 -8.12 11.82 -34.36
C TYR A 93 -8.71 12.83 -35.33
N GLY A 94 -8.12 14.01 -35.51
CA GLY A 94 -8.46 14.93 -36.59
C GLY A 94 -8.26 14.31 -37.97
N ALA A 95 -7.11 13.66 -38.19
CA ALA A 95 -6.83 12.96 -39.43
C ALA A 95 -7.80 11.77 -39.69
N VAL A 96 -8.18 11.05 -38.63
CA VAL A 96 -9.18 9.96 -38.72
C VAL A 96 -10.56 10.52 -39.04
N GLY A 97 -10.96 11.64 -38.44
CA GLY A 97 -12.22 12.33 -38.81
C GLY A 97 -12.24 12.74 -40.28
N ALA A 98 -11.12 13.30 -40.80
CA ALA A 98 -10.98 13.60 -42.20
C ALA A 98 -11.08 12.34 -43.10
N LEU A 99 -10.44 11.26 -42.70
CA LEU A 99 -10.46 10.00 -43.47
C LEU A 99 -11.89 9.44 -43.61
N TRP A 100 -12.66 9.47 -42.53
CA TRP A 100 -14.07 9.08 -42.54
C TRP A 100 -14.97 10.09 -43.30
N GLY A 101 -14.66 11.36 -43.20
CA GLY A 101 -15.39 12.41 -43.94
C GLY A 101 -15.22 12.31 -45.46
N ILE A 102 -14.00 11.98 -45.93
CA ILE A 102 -13.70 11.80 -47.36
C ILE A 102 -14.42 10.57 -47.96
N ALA A 103 -14.88 9.63 -47.13
CA ALA A 103 -15.59 8.45 -47.61
C ALA A 103 -16.76 8.80 -48.54
N GLY A 104 -17.53 9.86 -48.22
CA GLY A 104 -18.61 10.36 -49.08
C GLY A 104 -18.17 10.74 -50.49
N TRP A 105 -16.93 11.17 -50.68
CA TRP A 105 -16.37 11.48 -51.98
C TRP A 105 -15.96 10.24 -52.78
N VAL A 106 -15.42 9.26 -52.09
CA VAL A 106 -14.96 8.00 -52.67
C VAL A 106 -16.12 7.16 -53.19
N PHE A 107 -17.27 7.25 -52.49
CA PHE A 107 -18.46 6.42 -52.80
C PHE A 107 -19.57 7.20 -53.50
N ASN A 108 -19.48 8.51 -53.67
CA ASN A 108 -20.49 9.31 -54.38
C ASN A 108 -20.42 9.05 -55.86
N HIS A 109 -21.47 8.40 -56.37
CA HIS A 109 -21.63 8.13 -57.80
C HIS A 109 -22.84 8.90 -58.29
N PRO A 110 -22.75 9.58 -59.48
CA PRO A 110 -23.90 10.20 -60.11
C PRO A 110 -24.88 9.10 -60.58
N GLY A 111 -25.94 8.86 -59.84
CA GLY A 111 -26.99 7.93 -60.16
C GLY A 111 -28.18 8.03 -59.20
N PRO A 112 -29.40 7.57 -59.55
CA PRO A 112 -30.53 7.68 -58.67
C PRO A 112 -30.33 6.82 -57.41
N GLY A 113 -30.38 7.49 -56.25
CA GLY A 113 -30.47 7.07 -54.85
C GLY A 113 -30.09 5.63 -54.54
N ARG A 114 -28.77 5.38 -54.42
CA ARG A 114 -28.27 4.05 -53.97
C ARG A 114 -28.44 3.97 -52.44
N TRP A 115 -29.01 2.92 -51.92
CA TRP A 115 -29.17 2.68 -50.50
C TRP A 115 -27.83 2.68 -49.77
N GLU A 116 -26.75 2.35 -50.46
CA GLU A 116 -25.37 2.32 -49.97
C GLU A 116 -24.90 3.70 -49.52
N GLU A 117 -25.31 4.80 -50.20
CA GLU A 117 -24.95 6.17 -49.83
C GLU A 117 -25.63 6.58 -48.52
N PHE A 118 -26.90 6.22 -48.33
CA PHE A 118 -27.61 6.44 -47.09
C PHE A 118 -27.07 5.61 -45.95
N ALA A 119 -26.66 4.37 -46.21
CA ALA A 119 -26.02 3.51 -45.24
C ALA A 119 -24.67 4.08 -44.77
N LEU A 120 -23.84 4.57 -45.73
CA LEU A 120 -22.59 5.26 -45.40
C LEU A 120 -22.82 6.51 -44.56
N LEU A 121 -23.79 7.35 -44.94
CA LEU A 121 -24.17 8.54 -44.19
C LEU A 121 -24.61 8.17 -42.77
N THR A 122 -25.42 7.12 -42.62
CA THR A 122 -25.83 6.58 -41.31
C THR A 122 -24.61 6.16 -40.49
N CYS A 123 -23.63 5.46 -41.07
CA CYS A 123 -22.39 5.08 -40.40
C CYS A 123 -21.59 6.28 -39.94
N GLN A 124 -21.51 7.34 -40.75
CA GLN A 124 -20.81 8.57 -40.40
C GLN A 124 -21.50 9.31 -39.22
N TYR A 125 -22.83 9.34 -39.19
CA TYR A 125 -23.58 9.91 -38.04
C TYR A 125 -23.41 9.06 -36.77
N LEU A 126 -23.42 7.74 -36.88
CA LEU A 126 -23.15 6.87 -35.75
C LEU A 126 -21.75 7.07 -35.18
N LEU A 127 -20.74 7.28 -36.05
CA LEU A 127 -19.38 7.64 -35.60
C LEU A 127 -19.34 9.00 -34.92
N LEU A 128 -20.06 9.99 -35.44
CA LEU A 128 -20.14 11.33 -34.87
C LEU A 128 -20.75 11.29 -33.47
N VAL A 129 -21.86 10.58 -33.29
CA VAL A 129 -22.54 10.45 -32.00
C VAL A 129 -21.72 9.62 -31.02
N SER A 130 -21.18 8.48 -31.44
CA SER A 130 -20.39 7.61 -30.56
C SER A 130 -19.08 8.27 -30.11
N SER A 131 -18.49 9.13 -30.95
CA SER A 131 -17.30 9.90 -30.59
C SER A 131 -17.54 10.89 -29.42
N ALA A 132 -18.76 11.40 -29.28
CA ALA A 132 -19.11 12.28 -28.18
C ALA A 132 -18.98 11.61 -26.81
N VAL A 133 -19.21 10.29 -26.73
CA VAL A 133 -18.97 9.51 -25.52
C VAL A 133 -17.51 9.10 -25.40
N ALA A 134 -16.95 8.53 -26.47
CA ALA A 134 -15.62 7.92 -26.42
C ALA A 134 -14.48 8.92 -26.26
N LEU A 135 -14.62 10.15 -26.79
CA LEU A 135 -13.55 11.15 -26.83
C LEU A 135 -13.81 12.38 -25.94
N SER A 136 -14.97 12.46 -25.28
CA SER A 136 -15.34 13.62 -24.45
C SER A 136 -14.44 13.84 -23.23
N GLY A 137 -13.72 12.83 -22.79
CA GLY A 137 -12.76 12.96 -21.68
C GLY A 137 -11.67 14.00 -21.92
N TYR A 138 -11.38 14.34 -23.19
CA TYR A 138 -10.53 15.46 -23.56
C TYR A 138 -11.13 16.19 -24.78
N LEU A 139 -11.82 17.28 -24.51
CA LEU A 139 -12.59 18.01 -25.49
C LEU A 139 -11.86 18.37 -26.81
N PRO A 140 -10.55 18.75 -26.82
CA PRO A 140 -9.83 19.00 -28.05
C PRO A 140 -9.72 17.79 -28.98
N VAL A 141 -9.62 16.57 -28.47
CA VAL A 141 -9.60 15.33 -29.29
C VAL A 141 -10.95 15.10 -29.95
N TYR A 142 -12.03 15.23 -29.16
CA TYR A 142 -13.41 15.17 -29.70
C TYR A 142 -13.64 16.24 -30.75
N ALA A 143 -13.28 17.50 -30.45
CA ALA A 143 -13.47 18.61 -31.37
C ALA A 143 -12.71 18.41 -32.69
N ALA A 144 -11.45 17.98 -32.64
CA ALA A 144 -10.67 17.71 -33.84
C ALA A 144 -11.30 16.64 -34.73
N PHE A 145 -11.78 15.53 -34.15
CA PHE A 145 -12.45 14.46 -34.87
C PHE A 145 -13.80 14.90 -35.45
N SER A 146 -14.66 15.47 -34.61
CA SER A 146 -16.03 15.82 -34.98
C SER A 146 -16.09 16.98 -35.98
N THR A 147 -15.24 17.99 -35.82
CA THR A 147 -15.22 19.15 -36.75
C THR A 147 -14.79 18.72 -38.14
N THR A 148 -13.71 17.94 -38.27
CA THR A 148 -13.24 17.47 -39.59
C THR A 148 -14.27 16.59 -40.26
N LEU A 149 -14.93 15.70 -39.52
CA LEU A 149 -15.98 14.85 -40.02
C LEU A 149 -17.20 15.68 -40.47
N CYS A 150 -17.68 16.62 -39.64
CA CYS A 150 -18.84 17.45 -39.94
C CYS A 150 -18.65 18.40 -41.12
N ILE A 151 -17.44 18.89 -41.36
CA ILE A 151 -17.15 19.73 -42.51
C ILE A 151 -17.21 18.88 -43.81
N LEU A 152 -16.73 17.65 -43.79
CA LEU A 152 -16.56 16.85 -44.98
C LEU A 152 -17.81 16.05 -45.38
N ILE A 153 -18.69 15.68 -44.45
CA ILE A 153 -19.91 14.91 -44.68
C ILE A 153 -20.84 15.61 -45.71
N PRO A 154 -21.23 16.90 -45.54
CA PRO A 154 -22.23 17.53 -46.41
C PRO A 154 -21.68 17.89 -47.79
N VAL A 155 -20.37 18.02 -47.97
CA VAL A 155 -19.80 18.58 -49.21
C VAL A 155 -20.17 17.79 -50.45
N PRO A 156 -20.09 16.45 -50.52
CA PRO A 156 -20.50 15.69 -51.71
C PRO A 156 -21.97 15.88 -52.04
N TRP A 157 -22.82 16.08 -51.04
CA TRP A 157 -24.28 16.27 -51.18
C TRP A 157 -24.65 17.67 -51.60
N MET A 158 -23.80 18.67 -51.36
CA MET A 158 -24.04 20.06 -51.77
C MET A 158 -23.69 20.32 -53.26
N ILE A 159 -22.88 19.44 -53.84
CA ILE A 159 -22.50 19.57 -55.27
C ILE A 159 -23.69 19.24 -56.12
N GLY A 160 -24.38 20.26 -56.65
CA GLY A 160 -25.59 20.13 -57.45
C GLY A 160 -26.81 20.85 -56.86
N GLY A 161 -26.72 21.46 -55.70
CA GLY A 161 -27.77 22.33 -55.13
C GLY A 161 -29.06 21.61 -54.81
N SER A 162 -29.01 20.31 -54.50
CA SER A 162 -30.18 19.47 -54.27
C SER A 162 -30.81 19.72 -52.87
N ARG A 163 -32.11 19.45 -52.73
CA ARG A 163 -32.83 19.51 -51.46
C ARG A 163 -32.19 18.52 -50.43
N GLU A 164 -31.71 17.41 -50.92
CA GLU A 164 -31.05 16.38 -50.10
C GLU A 164 -29.75 16.95 -49.47
N GLY A 165 -28.93 17.66 -50.24
CA GLY A 165 -27.73 18.30 -49.75
C GLY A 165 -27.99 19.33 -48.64
N MET A 166 -29.10 20.07 -48.75
CA MET A 166 -29.54 21.00 -47.70
C MET A 166 -29.96 20.24 -46.42
N ILE A 167 -30.75 19.17 -46.57
CA ILE A 167 -31.18 18.34 -45.43
C ILE A 167 -29.98 17.71 -44.71
N VAL A 168 -29.03 17.13 -45.47
CA VAL A 168 -27.80 16.55 -44.90
C VAL A 168 -26.96 17.59 -44.18
N SER A 169 -26.83 18.81 -44.74
CA SER A 169 -26.10 19.91 -44.11
C SER A 169 -26.73 20.36 -42.79
N ILE A 170 -28.04 20.56 -42.76
CA ILE A 170 -28.78 20.93 -41.56
C ILE A 170 -28.69 19.81 -40.51
N GLY A 171 -28.88 18.55 -40.92
CA GLY A 171 -28.78 17.36 -40.05
C GLY A 171 -27.42 17.21 -39.43
N THR A 172 -26.36 17.42 -40.23
CA THR A 172 -24.95 17.35 -39.76
C THR A 172 -24.70 18.48 -38.77
N ALA A 173 -25.10 19.71 -39.04
CA ALA A 173 -24.95 20.82 -38.10
C ALA A 173 -25.70 20.59 -36.79
N ALA A 174 -26.94 20.11 -36.86
CA ALA A 174 -27.74 19.80 -35.67
C ALA A 174 -27.10 18.67 -34.83
N THR A 175 -26.60 17.60 -35.47
CA THR A 175 -25.90 16.49 -34.83
C THR A 175 -24.61 16.95 -34.19
N PHE A 176 -23.84 17.84 -34.85
CA PHE A 176 -22.62 18.41 -34.31
C PHE A 176 -22.89 19.25 -33.04
N VAL A 177 -23.87 20.15 -33.09
CA VAL A 177 -24.26 20.99 -31.94
C VAL A 177 -24.74 20.15 -30.77
N SER A 178 -25.58 19.14 -31.01
CA SER A 178 -26.07 18.21 -29.98
C SER A 178 -24.92 17.38 -29.39
N GLY A 179 -24.04 16.84 -30.25
CA GLY A 179 -22.87 16.08 -29.85
C GLY A 179 -21.87 16.91 -29.05
N LEU A 180 -21.64 18.17 -29.45
CA LEU A 180 -20.78 19.08 -28.71
C LEU A 180 -21.35 19.42 -27.32
N SER A 181 -22.67 19.70 -27.25
CA SER A 181 -23.34 19.96 -25.99
C SER A 181 -23.25 18.76 -25.06
N PHE A 182 -23.50 17.55 -25.58
CA PHE A 182 -23.37 16.30 -24.83
C PHE A 182 -21.92 16.08 -24.38
N ALA A 183 -20.92 16.26 -25.27
CA ALA A 183 -19.52 16.08 -24.94
C ALA A 183 -19.06 17.06 -23.86
N LEU A 184 -19.50 18.31 -23.90
CA LEU A 184 -19.21 19.31 -22.87
C LEU A 184 -19.83 18.92 -21.51
N HIS A 185 -21.07 18.46 -21.50
CA HIS A 185 -21.73 18.01 -20.28
C HIS A 185 -21.04 16.76 -19.71
N HIS A 186 -20.78 15.77 -20.55
CA HIS A 186 -20.11 14.54 -20.15
C HIS A 186 -18.68 14.78 -19.66
N ALA A 187 -17.93 15.67 -20.31
CA ALA A 187 -16.59 16.07 -19.85
C ALA A 187 -16.61 16.72 -18.45
N ARG A 188 -17.63 17.53 -18.15
CA ARG A 188 -17.81 18.11 -16.81
C ARG A 188 -18.07 17.04 -15.76
N LEU A 189 -19.02 16.14 -16.02
CA LEU A 189 -19.36 15.04 -15.11
C LEU A 189 -18.17 14.12 -14.86
N GLN A 190 -17.41 13.80 -15.90
CA GLN A 190 -16.19 13.00 -15.76
C GLN A 190 -15.15 13.72 -14.89
N MET A 191 -14.92 15.01 -15.10
CA MET A 191 -13.97 15.79 -14.33
C MET A 191 -14.37 15.89 -12.85
N GLU A 192 -15.67 16.12 -12.57
CA GLU A 192 -16.21 16.12 -11.22
C GLU A 192 -16.02 14.74 -10.54
N SER A 193 -16.31 13.66 -11.25
CA SER A 193 -16.10 12.30 -10.76
C SER A 193 -14.62 12.01 -10.45
N ILE A 194 -13.69 12.45 -11.31
CA ILE A 194 -12.26 12.29 -11.11
C ILE A 194 -11.79 13.09 -9.89
N ARG A 195 -12.23 14.34 -9.74
CA ARG A 195 -11.91 15.19 -8.57
C ARG A 195 -12.41 14.58 -7.27
N MET A 196 -13.67 14.13 -7.26
CA MET A 196 -14.28 13.51 -6.09
C MET A 196 -13.54 12.23 -5.66
N ARG A 197 -13.11 11.41 -6.62
CA ARG A 197 -12.28 10.22 -6.34
C ARG A 197 -10.92 10.59 -5.77
N PHE A 198 -10.32 11.66 -6.26
CA PHE A 198 -9.03 12.14 -5.76
C PHE A 198 -9.14 12.66 -4.33
N GLU A 199 -10.18 13.44 -4.03
CA GLU A 199 -10.47 13.93 -2.68
C GLU A 199 -10.75 12.79 -1.70
N LEU A 200 -11.52 11.78 -2.12
CA LEU A 200 -11.77 10.57 -1.33
C LEU A 200 -10.48 9.82 -0.99
N LEU A 201 -9.61 9.60 -1.97
CA LEU A 201 -8.32 8.91 -1.74
C LEU A 201 -7.40 9.69 -0.80
N ALA A 202 -7.38 11.03 -0.92
CA ALA A 202 -6.60 11.89 -0.03
C ALA A 202 -7.15 11.86 1.41
N SER A 203 -8.48 11.93 1.57
CA SER A 203 -9.15 11.84 2.86
C SER A 203 -8.92 10.48 3.53
N ASP A 204 -9.01 9.39 2.78
CA ASP A 204 -8.78 8.02 3.27
C ASP A 204 -7.33 7.83 3.77
N ALA A 205 -6.35 8.40 3.05
CA ALA A 205 -4.95 8.36 3.47
C ALA A 205 -4.75 9.13 4.79
N GLN A 206 -5.36 10.30 4.92
CA GLN A 206 -5.30 11.11 6.14
C GLN A 206 -5.98 10.42 7.33
N MET A 207 -7.15 9.81 7.11
CA MET A 207 -7.84 9.04 8.16
C MET A 207 -7.02 7.87 8.68
N ARG A 208 -6.35 7.13 7.78
CA ARG A 208 -5.46 6.03 8.18
C ARG A 208 -4.26 6.50 9.02
N GLU A 209 -3.72 7.67 8.73
CA GLU A 209 -2.62 8.25 9.51
C GLU A 209 -3.07 8.64 10.91
N VAL A 210 -4.25 9.29 11.03
CA VAL A 210 -4.86 9.64 12.33
C VAL A 210 -5.17 8.39 13.15
N GLU A 211 -5.73 7.35 12.52
CA GLU A 211 -6.06 6.09 13.20
C GLU A 211 -4.81 5.36 13.70
N ARG A 212 -3.72 5.34 12.91
CA ARG A 212 -2.43 4.80 13.36
C ARG A 212 -1.88 5.56 14.56
N ALA A 213 -1.92 6.89 14.52
CA ALA A 213 -1.47 7.72 15.63
C ALA A 213 -2.32 7.48 16.89
N ARG A 214 -3.63 7.28 16.73
CA ARG A 214 -4.55 6.95 17.82
C ARG A 214 -4.22 5.61 18.46
N ILE A 215 -4.07 4.54 17.64
CA ILE A 215 -3.74 3.20 18.12
C ILE A 215 -2.42 3.23 18.92
N LEU A 216 -1.39 3.91 18.41
CA LEU A 216 -0.11 4.06 19.12
C LEU A 216 -0.27 4.81 20.45
N SER A 217 -1.12 5.83 20.48
CA SER A 217 -1.40 6.59 21.71
C SER A 217 -2.15 5.76 22.75
N GLU A 218 -3.15 4.99 22.32
CA GLU A 218 -3.92 4.07 23.20
C GLU A 218 -3.02 2.98 23.78
N GLU A 219 -2.15 2.40 22.97
CA GLU A 219 -1.18 1.38 23.41
C GLU A 219 -0.18 1.98 24.43
N ARG A 220 0.32 3.19 24.15
CA ARG A 220 1.17 3.94 25.08
C ARG A 220 0.49 4.19 26.44
N GLN A 221 -0.78 4.57 26.41
CA GLN A 221 -1.55 4.83 27.62
C GLN A 221 -1.80 3.51 28.40
N ARG A 222 -2.08 2.40 27.72
CA ARG A 222 -2.27 1.10 28.33
C ARG A 222 -0.99 0.61 29.01
N LEU A 223 0.17 0.75 28.33
CA LEU A 223 1.48 0.42 28.91
C LEU A 223 1.79 1.27 30.16
N MET A 224 1.49 2.59 30.12
CA MET A 224 1.64 3.47 31.26
C MET A 224 0.78 3.03 32.45
N GLN A 225 -0.45 2.56 32.21
CA GLN A 225 -1.37 2.10 33.26
C GLN A 225 -0.88 0.78 33.87
N ASP A 226 -0.48 -0.19 33.06
CA ASP A 226 0.11 -1.46 33.51
C ASP A 226 1.39 -1.22 34.35
N MET A 227 2.18 -0.20 33.98
CA MET A 227 3.34 0.24 34.74
C MET A 227 2.96 0.86 36.10
N HIS A 228 2.01 1.79 36.09
CA HIS A 228 1.56 2.45 37.31
C HIS A 228 1.07 1.42 38.34
N ASP A 229 0.30 0.42 37.88
CA ASP A 229 -0.23 -0.61 38.75
C ASP A 229 0.85 -1.58 39.25
N GLY A 230 1.82 -1.92 38.42
CA GLY A 230 2.93 -2.80 38.80
C GLY A 230 3.97 -2.12 39.71
N LEU A 231 4.45 -0.96 39.31
CA LEU A 231 5.45 -0.20 40.08
C LEU A 231 4.84 0.50 41.30
N GLY A 232 3.64 1.07 41.14
CA GLY A 232 2.92 1.73 42.23
C GLY A 232 2.64 0.76 43.37
N SER A 233 2.16 -0.45 43.06
CA SER A 233 1.90 -1.48 44.09
C SER A 233 3.19 -1.94 44.79
N SER A 234 4.30 -2.05 44.04
CA SER A 234 5.61 -2.41 44.62
C SER A 234 6.17 -1.31 45.55
N LEU A 235 6.09 -0.06 45.13
CA LEU A 235 6.51 1.08 45.95
C LEU A 235 5.67 1.25 47.22
N VAL A 236 4.34 1.13 47.09
CA VAL A 236 3.43 1.20 48.25
C VAL A 236 3.64 0.05 49.21
N SER A 237 3.87 -1.16 48.72
CA SER A 237 4.19 -2.32 49.59
C SER A 237 5.51 -2.14 50.33
N THR A 238 6.53 -1.58 49.65
CA THR A 238 7.83 -1.27 50.24
C THR A 238 7.71 -0.22 51.32
N LEU A 239 6.96 0.86 51.03
CA LEU A 239 6.72 1.94 52.01
C LEU A 239 6.01 1.40 53.28
N ARG A 240 4.95 0.62 53.12
CA ARG A 240 4.22 0.00 54.21
C ARG A 240 5.08 -0.94 55.05
N ALA A 241 6.01 -1.69 54.43
CA ALA A 241 6.93 -2.57 55.13
C ALA A 241 8.00 -1.76 55.91
N MET A 242 8.42 -0.61 55.38
CA MET A 242 9.28 0.35 56.13
C MET A 242 8.57 0.97 57.32
N GLU A 243 7.34 1.46 57.16
CA GLU A 243 6.52 2.04 58.20
C GLU A 243 6.25 1.06 59.35
N ARG A 244 6.17 -0.22 59.08
CA ARG A 244 5.98 -1.29 60.08
C ARG A 244 7.26 -1.76 60.75
N GLY A 245 8.41 -1.21 60.35
CA GLY A 245 9.72 -1.60 60.92
C GLY A 245 10.18 -3.00 60.49
N GLU A 246 9.52 -3.60 59.46
CA GLU A 246 9.80 -4.94 58.97
C GLU A 246 11.01 -4.95 58.01
N LEU A 247 11.52 -3.79 57.58
CA LEU A 247 12.63 -3.64 56.65
C LEU A 247 13.75 -2.80 57.23
N GLU A 248 14.96 -3.34 57.25
CA GLU A 248 16.15 -2.55 57.50
C GLU A 248 16.36 -1.50 56.38
N SER A 249 16.90 -0.32 56.75
CA SER A 249 17.13 0.83 55.83
C SER A 249 17.91 0.41 54.57
N GLY A 250 18.83 -0.55 54.66
CA GLY A 250 19.57 -1.09 53.50
C GLY A 250 18.72 -1.92 52.54
N SER A 251 17.70 -2.63 53.01
CA SER A 251 16.77 -3.43 52.19
C SER A 251 15.77 -2.55 51.44
N ALA A 252 15.27 -1.49 52.09
CA ALA A 252 14.40 -0.52 51.45
C ALA A 252 15.09 0.23 50.31
N ALA A 253 16.33 0.68 50.51
CA ALA A 253 17.13 1.32 49.47
C ALA A 253 17.39 0.41 48.26
N ARG A 254 17.60 -0.91 48.46
CA ARG A 254 17.70 -1.89 47.39
C ARG A 254 16.41 -2.03 46.60
N MET A 255 15.27 -2.09 47.29
CA MET A 255 13.94 -2.23 46.68
C MET A 255 13.55 -1.03 45.83
N ILE A 256 13.82 0.19 46.32
CA ILE A 256 13.62 1.44 45.56
C ILE A 256 14.54 1.50 44.33
N ARG A 257 15.80 1.07 44.44
CA ARG A 257 16.70 0.97 43.27
C ARG A 257 16.18 0.01 42.23
N THR A 258 15.65 -1.16 42.63
CA THR A 258 15.02 -2.14 41.71
C THR A 258 13.83 -1.52 40.98
N CYS A 259 12.96 -0.79 41.70
CA CYS A 259 11.83 -0.09 41.09
C CYS A 259 12.28 1.02 40.10
N LEU A 260 13.35 1.76 40.40
CA LEU A 260 13.91 2.74 39.49
C LEU A 260 14.59 2.11 38.28
N ASP A 261 15.25 0.99 38.45
CA ASP A 261 15.84 0.23 37.34
C ASP A 261 14.75 -0.37 36.44
N ASP A 262 13.65 -0.85 37.01
CA ASP A 262 12.45 -1.33 36.31
C ASP A 262 11.79 -0.19 35.50
N LEU A 263 11.65 1.00 36.09
CA LEU A 263 11.11 2.18 35.42
C LEU A 263 11.95 2.60 34.20
N LYS A 264 13.27 2.68 34.39
CA LYS A 264 14.20 2.96 33.27
C LYS A 264 14.11 1.94 32.16
N LEU A 265 13.99 0.66 32.53
CA LEU A 265 13.88 -0.43 31.57
C LEU A 265 12.64 -0.31 30.68
N VAL A 266 11.51 0.11 31.28
CA VAL A 266 10.26 0.31 30.55
C VAL A 266 10.36 1.50 29.61
N ILE A 267 10.93 2.62 30.08
CA ILE A 267 11.13 3.81 29.24
C ILE A 267 11.99 3.45 28.02
N ASP A 268 13.09 2.71 28.22
CA ASP A 268 13.97 2.30 27.12
C ASP A 268 13.31 1.28 26.18
N SER A 269 12.45 0.37 26.71
CA SER A 269 11.71 -0.58 25.88
C SER A 269 10.62 0.06 25.02
N MET A 270 10.12 1.24 25.43
CA MET A 270 9.15 2.01 24.64
C MET A 270 9.77 2.72 23.41
N GLU A 271 11.10 2.92 23.40
CA GLU A 271 11.77 3.60 22.30
C GLU A 271 12.27 2.64 21.17
N SER A 272 12.39 1.33 21.42
CA SER A 272 13.28 0.49 20.61
C SER A 272 12.78 -0.93 20.27
N VAL A 273 11.51 -1.30 20.49
CA VAL A 273 11.09 -2.71 20.27
C VAL A 273 10.32 -2.85 18.96
N ASP A 274 11.03 -2.94 17.84
CA ASP A 274 10.52 -3.53 16.60
C ASP A 274 10.92 -5.02 16.57
N ALA A 275 10.18 -5.89 17.31
CA ALA A 275 10.27 -7.37 17.22
C ALA A 275 11.67 -8.01 17.29
N ASP A 276 12.71 -7.27 17.67
CA ASP A 276 14.11 -7.71 17.64
C ASP A 276 14.63 -8.08 19.04
N LEU A 277 14.70 -9.39 19.30
CA LEU A 277 15.24 -9.94 20.53
C LEU A 277 16.74 -9.66 20.70
N LEU A 278 17.49 -9.59 19.61
CA LEU A 278 18.95 -9.32 19.67
C LEU A 278 19.21 -7.88 20.12
N LEU A 279 18.40 -6.92 19.68
CA LEU A 279 18.49 -5.54 20.12
C LEU A 279 18.17 -5.42 21.62
N LEU A 280 17.17 -6.16 22.08
CA LEU A 280 16.81 -6.25 23.50
C LEU A 280 18.00 -6.78 24.34
N LEU A 281 18.65 -7.86 23.90
CA LEU A 281 19.85 -8.44 24.55
C LEU A 281 21.05 -7.50 24.51
N ALA A 282 21.26 -6.75 23.41
CA ALA A 282 22.31 -5.75 23.31
C ALA A 282 22.14 -4.62 24.33
N THR A 283 20.89 -4.15 24.52
CA THR A 283 20.52 -3.15 25.53
C THR A 283 20.82 -3.68 26.94
N LEU A 284 20.46 -4.91 27.23
CA LEU A 284 20.74 -5.58 28.50
C LEU A 284 22.24 -5.70 28.77
N ARG A 285 23.02 -6.08 27.77
CA ARG A 285 24.49 -6.15 27.84
C ARG A 285 25.12 -4.83 28.22
N ASN A 286 24.72 -3.75 27.56
CA ASN A 286 25.26 -2.41 27.83
C ASN A 286 24.98 -1.94 29.26
N ARG A 287 23.85 -2.32 29.83
CA ARG A 287 23.47 -2.00 31.22
C ARG A 287 24.20 -2.83 32.27
N LEU A 288 24.23 -4.14 32.07
CA LEU A 288 24.78 -5.08 33.05
C LEU A 288 26.32 -5.15 33.02
N GLY A 289 26.89 -4.94 31.85
CA GLY A 289 28.35 -5.05 31.66
C GLY A 289 29.18 -4.26 32.69
N PRO A 290 28.97 -2.97 32.93
CA PRO A 290 29.71 -2.19 33.93
C PRO A 290 29.52 -2.72 35.36
N ARG A 291 28.31 -3.18 35.71
CA ARG A 291 28.00 -3.71 37.06
C ARG A 291 28.69 -5.03 37.31
N LEU A 292 28.69 -5.97 36.35
CA LEU A 292 29.34 -7.27 36.43
C LEU A 292 30.86 -7.10 36.49
N LYS A 293 31.42 -6.20 35.69
CA LYS A 293 32.85 -5.87 35.73
C LYS A 293 33.28 -5.31 37.09
N ALA A 294 32.46 -4.45 37.68
CA ALA A 294 32.70 -3.91 39.03
C ALA A 294 32.62 -4.99 40.13
N SER A 295 31.85 -6.05 39.91
CA SER A 295 31.74 -7.22 40.79
C SER A 295 32.77 -8.31 40.51
N GLY A 296 33.70 -8.06 39.56
CA GLY A 296 34.77 -9.03 39.21
C GLY A 296 34.28 -10.23 38.37
N ILE A 297 33.09 -10.12 37.77
CA ILE A 297 32.49 -11.21 36.97
C ILE A 297 32.77 -10.98 35.49
N ALA A 298 33.39 -11.93 34.82
CA ALA A 298 33.58 -11.92 33.36
C ALA A 298 32.28 -12.28 32.64
N LEU A 299 31.94 -11.51 31.62
CA LEU A 299 30.69 -11.70 30.84
C LEU A 299 31.04 -12.13 29.40
N ARG A 300 30.68 -13.35 29.02
CA ARG A 300 30.82 -13.90 27.67
C ARG A 300 29.47 -13.89 26.94
N TRP A 301 29.52 -13.43 25.69
CA TRP A 301 28.35 -13.35 24.82
C TRP A 301 28.55 -14.18 23.56
N ASP A 302 27.85 -15.31 23.50
CA ASP A 302 27.88 -16.25 22.36
C ASP A 302 26.53 -16.17 21.64
N ILE A 303 26.26 -15.02 21.04
CA ILE A 303 24.99 -14.73 20.36
C ILE A 303 25.08 -15.21 18.92
N THR A 304 24.15 -16.06 18.53
CA THR A 304 23.93 -16.51 17.15
C THR A 304 22.75 -15.76 16.55
N ASP A 305 22.69 -15.73 15.22
CA ASP A 305 21.54 -15.21 14.48
C ASP A 305 20.29 -16.05 14.77
N ILE A 306 19.17 -15.40 15.03
CA ILE A 306 17.91 -16.03 15.43
C ILE A 306 16.76 -15.43 14.63
N PRO A 307 15.68 -16.20 14.38
CA PRO A 307 14.49 -15.68 13.74
C PRO A 307 13.84 -14.54 14.52
N GLU A 308 13.24 -13.59 13.80
CA GLU A 308 12.38 -12.54 14.39
C GLU A 308 11.19 -13.17 15.10
N LEU A 309 10.76 -12.53 16.20
CA LEU A 309 9.60 -12.94 16.97
C LEU A 309 8.46 -11.94 16.73
N PRO A 310 7.53 -12.21 15.79
CA PRO A 310 6.47 -11.24 15.40
C PRO A 310 5.56 -10.80 16.56
N TRP A 311 5.52 -11.58 17.64
CA TRP A 311 4.74 -11.30 18.83
C TRP A 311 5.50 -10.51 19.91
N LEU A 312 6.78 -10.20 19.67
CA LEU A 312 7.62 -9.46 20.61
C LEU A 312 7.28 -7.97 20.56
N ASP A 313 6.30 -7.59 21.34
CA ASP A 313 5.93 -6.21 21.61
C ASP A 313 6.64 -5.66 22.86
N ALA A 314 6.43 -4.40 23.19
CA ALA A 314 7.03 -3.74 24.36
C ALA A 314 6.65 -4.42 25.68
N ARG A 315 5.45 -4.98 25.80
CA ARG A 315 4.96 -5.68 27.01
C ARG A 315 5.68 -7.01 27.19
N ASN A 316 5.76 -7.79 26.12
CA ASN A 316 6.42 -9.11 26.14
C ASN A 316 7.93 -8.95 26.34
N ALA A 317 8.54 -7.92 25.74
CA ALA A 317 9.93 -7.57 25.95
C ALA A 317 10.24 -7.27 27.41
N LEU A 318 9.34 -6.56 28.09
CA LEU A 318 9.48 -6.26 29.53
C LEU A 318 9.47 -7.55 30.39
N HIS A 319 8.59 -8.52 30.07
CA HIS A 319 8.59 -9.80 30.76
C HIS A 319 9.92 -10.55 30.58
N ILE A 320 10.44 -10.61 29.35
CA ILE A 320 11.73 -11.23 29.03
C ILE A 320 12.86 -10.54 29.81
N LEU A 321 12.93 -9.20 29.73
CA LEU A 321 13.96 -8.43 30.43
C LEU A 321 13.96 -8.68 31.96
N ARG A 322 12.77 -8.72 32.58
CA ARG A 322 12.64 -9.02 34.01
C ARG A 322 13.07 -10.42 34.38
N ILE A 323 12.79 -11.42 33.51
CA ILE A 323 13.27 -12.79 33.70
C ILE A 323 14.80 -12.83 33.66
N LEU A 324 15.40 -12.21 32.65
CA LEU A 324 16.85 -12.18 32.50
C LEU A 324 17.54 -11.40 33.64
N GLN A 325 17.02 -10.23 34.04
CA GLN A 325 17.54 -9.45 35.17
C GLN A 325 17.52 -10.22 36.48
N GLU A 326 16.45 -10.95 36.77
CA GLU A 326 16.36 -11.79 37.96
C GLU A 326 17.40 -12.90 37.93
N ALA A 327 17.64 -13.50 36.74
CA ALA A 327 18.71 -14.51 36.58
C ALA A 327 20.09 -13.91 36.90
N PHE A 328 20.44 -12.76 36.33
CA PHE A 328 21.68 -12.07 36.62
C PHE A 328 21.81 -11.66 38.10
N THR A 329 20.73 -11.18 38.71
CA THR A 329 20.70 -10.79 40.11
C THR A 329 20.96 -11.99 41.00
N ASN A 330 20.37 -13.14 40.71
CA ASN A 330 20.61 -14.39 41.45
C ASN A 330 22.07 -14.85 41.34
N ILE A 331 22.68 -14.70 40.17
CA ILE A 331 24.11 -15.07 39.99
C ILE A 331 24.99 -14.13 40.85
N VAL A 332 24.79 -12.81 40.73
CA VAL A 332 25.61 -11.82 41.45
C VAL A 332 25.47 -11.95 42.98
N GLN A 333 24.25 -12.23 43.47
CA GLN A 333 24.00 -12.26 44.92
C GLN A 333 24.28 -13.63 45.55
N HIS A 334 24.11 -14.73 44.82
CA HIS A 334 24.03 -16.05 45.41
C HIS A 334 25.09 -17.06 44.87
N ALA A 335 25.51 -16.92 43.61
CA ALA A 335 26.33 -17.95 42.98
C ALA A 335 27.81 -17.90 43.38
N GLY A 336 28.36 -16.74 43.68
CA GLY A 336 29.80 -16.54 43.86
C GLY A 336 30.59 -16.84 42.57
N ALA A 337 29.94 -16.64 41.44
CA ALA A 337 30.51 -16.91 40.12
C ALA A 337 31.59 -15.90 39.72
N THR A 338 32.54 -16.33 38.92
CA THR A 338 33.57 -15.49 38.29
C THR A 338 33.31 -15.27 36.79
N GLU A 339 32.48 -16.09 36.19
CA GLU A 339 32.12 -15.98 34.77
C GLU A 339 30.62 -16.25 34.57
N ILE A 340 30.03 -15.43 33.67
CA ILE A 340 28.68 -15.64 33.15
C ILE A 340 28.76 -15.76 31.64
N ARG A 341 28.12 -16.77 31.08
CA ARG A 341 27.98 -16.97 29.65
C ARG A 341 26.54 -16.79 29.23
N VAL A 342 26.26 -15.93 28.23
CA VAL A 342 24.97 -15.75 27.59
C VAL A 342 25.07 -16.28 26.17
N ALA A 343 24.16 -17.17 25.79
CA ALA A 343 24.08 -17.74 24.45
C ALA A 343 22.67 -17.72 23.93
N THR A 344 22.51 -17.59 22.60
CA THR A 344 21.22 -17.75 21.93
C THR A 344 21.26 -18.95 20.99
N TRP A 345 20.10 -19.56 20.77
CA TRP A 345 19.94 -20.66 19.84
C TRP A 345 18.52 -20.65 19.25
N ALA A 346 18.35 -21.30 18.09
CA ALA A 346 17.05 -21.55 17.49
C ALA A 346 16.92 -23.02 17.12
N ALA A 347 15.92 -23.70 17.66
CA ALA A 347 15.64 -25.12 17.40
C ALA A 347 14.15 -25.43 17.69
N ASP A 348 13.61 -26.41 17.01
CA ASP A 348 12.28 -26.99 17.28
C ASP A 348 11.15 -25.94 17.39
N GLY A 349 11.16 -24.91 16.53
CA GLY A 349 10.15 -23.84 16.55
C GLY A 349 10.28 -22.87 17.72
N HIS A 350 11.40 -22.87 18.43
CA HIS A 350 11.70 -21.98 19.56
C HIS A 350 12.99 -21.23 19.35
N VAL A 351 13.07 -20.04 19.93
CA VAL A 351 14.29 -19.29 20.16
C VAL A 351 14.66 -19.40 21.64
N GLY A 352 15.88 -19.78 21.93
CA GLY A 352 16.36 -19.93 23.31
C GLY A 352 17.38 -18.89 23.71
N ILE A 353 17.32 -18.51 25.00
CA ILE A 353 18.34 -17.70 25.68
C ILE A 353 18.86 -18.53 26.84
N ASP A 354 20.14 -18.86 26.82
CA ASP A 354 20.84 -19.55 27.90
C ASP A 354 21.70 -18.55 28.70
N ILE A 355 21.54 -18.54 30.01
CA ILE A 355 22.43 -17.83 30.93
C ILE A 355 23.06 -18.89 31.84
N ALA A 356 24.36 -19.07 31.76
CA ALA A 356 25.09 -20.03 32.55
C ALA A 356 26.17 -19.33 33.40
N ASP A 357 26.29 -19.71 34.67
CA ASP A 357 27.34 -19.28 35.56
C ASP A 357 28.25 -20.47 35.99
N ASN A 358 29.44 -20.16 36.47
CA ASN A 358 30.36 -21.11 37.01
C ASN A 358 30.43 -21.13 38.55
N GLY A 359 29.37 -20.71 39.21
CA GLY A 359 29.29 -20.60 40.65
C GLY A 359 28.96 -21.89 41.37
N ARG A 360 28.54 -21.79 42.62
CA ARG A 360 28.26 -22.93 43.50
C ARG A 360 26.92 -23.65 43.22
N GLY A 361 26.05 -23.12 42.38
CA GLY A 361 24.75 -23.67 42.11
C GLY A 361 23.82 -23.72 43.36
N PHE A 362 22.68 -24.38 43.19
CA PHE A 362 21.70 -24.61 44.25
C PHE A 362 21.09 -26.04 44.13
N PRO A 363 20.55 -26.62 45.21
CA PRO A 363 19.94 -27.95 45.18
C PRO A 363 18.77 -28.03 44.21
N PRO A 364 18.65 -29.11 43.38
CA PRO A 364 17.57 -29.29 42.41
C PRO A 364 16.16 -29.23 42.98
N ASP A 365 15.98 -29.72 44.20
CA ASP A 365 14.65 -29.74 44.88
C ASP A 365 14.07 -28.36 45.21
N THR A 366 14.94 -27.32 45.29
CA THR A 366 14.50 -25.93 45.48
C THR A 366 13.88 -25.34 44.22
N ALA A 367 14.21 -25.84 43.05
CA ALA A 367 13.60 -25.42 41.78
C ALA A 367 12.16 -25.92 41.58
N GLY A 368 11.83 -27.11 42.16
CA GLY A 368 10.50 -27.76 42.08
C GLY A 368 9.46 -27.20 43.03
N ASN A 369 9.81 -26.84 44.25
CA ASN A 369 8.92 -26.52 45.33
C ASN A 369 8.69 -25.04 45.63
N GLY A 370 9.15 -24.12 44.78
CA GLY A 370 8.78 -22.70 44.84
C GLY A 370 9.24 -21.95 46.11
N THR A 371 10.26 -22.45 46.82
CA THR A 371 10.75 -21.84 48.05
C THR A 371 11.50 -20.50 47.86
N GLY A 372 11.87 -20.16 46.62
CA GLY A 372 12.40 -18.87 46.25
C GLY A 372 11.36 -18.04 45.46
N LYS A 373 10.87 -16.95 46.05
CA LYS A 373 9.93 -16.01 45.35
C LYS A 373 10.41 -15.61 43.95
N GLY A 374 11.71 -15.52 43.72
CA GLY A 374 12.35 -15.15 42.45
C GLY A 374 12.09 -16.17 41.33
N LEU A 375 12.37 -17.47 41.57
CA LEU A 375 12.16 -18.54 40.59
C LEU A 375 10.68 -18.70 40.22
N ALA A 376 9.78 -18.62 41.21
CA ALA A 376 8.33 -18.68 40.98
C ALA A 376 7.85 -17.48 40.11
N ASN A 377 8.40 -16.29 40.35
CA ASN A 377 8.10 -15.10 39.54
C ASN A 377 8.63 -15.21 38.12
N GLN A 378 9.84 -15.73 37.92
CA GLN A 378 10.38 -15.98 36.58
C GLN A 378 9.49 -16.95 35.79
N ARG A 379 9.05 -18.08 36.42
CA ARG A 379 8.16 -19.07 35.79
C ARG A 379 6.85 -18.42 35.39
N ARG A 380 6.17 -17.71 36.30
CA ARG A 380 4.89 -17.04 36.02
C ARG A 380 4.99 -16.03 34.88
N ARG A 381 6.10 -15.28 34.81
CA ARG A 381 6.34 -14.32 33.73
C ARG A 381 6.60 -15.01 32.41
N ALA A 382 7.34 -16.13 32.38
CA ALA A 382 7.54 -16.94 31.18
C ALA A 382 6.22 -17.50 30.66
N GLU A 383 5.41 -18.09 31.55
CA GLU A 383 4.09 -18.62 31.23
C GLU A 383 3.14 -17.54 30.67
N SER A 384 3.20 -16.31 31.19
CA SER A 384 2.34 -15.20 30.74
C SER A 384 2.60 -14.79 29.30
N ILE A 385 3.80 -15.06 28.76
CA ILE A 385 4.17 -14.79 27.36
C ILE A 385 4.24 -16.04 26.50
N GLY A 386 3.72 -17.18 26.99
CA GLY A 386 3.77 -18.46 26.29
C GLY A 386 5.16 -19.11 26.20
N ALA A 387 6.12 -18.62 26.96
CA ALA A 387 7.48 -19.14 27.03
C ALA A 387 7.63 -20.19 28.12
N SER A 388 8.69 -21.01 28.01
CA SER A 388 9.09 -21.94 29.06
C SER A 388 10.45 -21.54 29.65
N ILE A 389 10.61 -21.77 30.95
CA ILE A 389 11.89 -21.55 31.65
C ILE A 389 12.30 -22.78 32.42
N THR A 390 13.58 -23.15 32.31
CA THR A 390 14.16 -24.30 33.02
C THR A 390 15.47 -23.88 33.69
N TRP A 391 15.77 -24.58 34.80
CA TRP A 391 17.02 -24.38 35.55
C TRP A 391 17.72 -25.73 35.69
N ALA A 392 18.97 -25.77 35.25
CA ALA A 392 19.89 -26.89 35.49
C ALA A 392 20.98 -26.41 36.44
N SER A 393 21.00 -26.89 37.68
CA SER A 393 21.91 -26.43 38.70
C SER A 393 22.62 -27.61 39.38
N GLY A 394 23.91 -27.40 39.71
CA GLY A 394 24.79 -28.41 40.32
C GLY A 394 26.07 -27.78 40.86
N ASN A 395 27.04 -28.63 41.28
CA ASN A 395 28.28 -28.20 41.92
C ASN A 395 29.20 -27.33 41.00
N HIS A 396 28.86 -27.16 39.74
CA HIS A 396 29.64 -26.42 38.74
C HIS A 396 28.91 -25.18 38.22
N GLY A 397 27.86 -24.70 38.91
CA GLY A 397 27.11 -23.53 38.54
C GLY A 397 25.65 -23.83 38.18
N THR A 398 25.00 -22.81 37.63
CA THR A 398 23.61 -22.86 37.20
C THR A 398 23.50 -22.46 35.73
N ARG A 399 22.61 -23.15 35.01
CA ARG A 399 22.17 -22.74 33.68
C ARG A 399 20.67 -22.47 33.74
N VAL A 400 20.25 -21.25 33.32
CA VAL A 400 18.88 -20.84 33.11
C VAL A 400 18.64 -20.83 31.61
N THR A 401 17.65 -21.58 31.14
CA THR A 401 17.23 -21.63 29.73
C THR A 401 15.81 -21.05 29.61
N LEU A 402 15.66 -19.98 28.87
CA LEU A 402 14.36 -19.39 28.50
C LEU A 402 14.10 -19.73 27.03
N ALA A 403 13.05 -20.51 26.75
CA ALA A 403 12.64 -20.88 25.40
C ALA A 403 11.35 -20.12 25.00
N LEU A 404 11.45 -19.36 23.94
CA LEU A 404 10.44 -18.47 23.38
C LEU A 404 9.88 -19.09 22.09
N PRO A 405 8.58 -19.30 21.92
CA PRO A 405 8.02 -19.83 20.67
C PRO A 405 8.22 -18.83 19.53
N ILE A 406 8.65 -19.27 18.34
CA ILE A 406 8.78 -18.39 17.16
C ILE A 406 7.40 -17.86 16.75
N HIS A 407 6.40 -18.74 16.74
CA HIS A 407 5.01 -18.36 16.53
C HIS A 407 4.33 -18.27 17.90
N GLY A 408 4.03 -17.07 18.35
CA GLY A 408 3.42 -16.83 19.67
C GLY A 408 2.16 -17.67 19.90
N LYS A 409 1.82 -17.91 21.16
CA LYS A 409 0.55 -18.55 21.51
C LYS A 409 -0.59 -17.68 20.96
N PRO A 410 -1.61 -18.25 20.27
CA PRO A 410 -2.79 -17.47 19.90
C PRO A 410 -3.36 -16.84 21.17
N ILE A 411 -3.55 -15.52 21.15
CA ILE A 411 -4.27 -14.82 22.20
C ILE A 411 -5.69 -15.38 22.15
N ASP A 412 -6.13 -16.06 23.22
CA ASP A 412 -7.52 -16.53 23.37
C ASP A 412 -8.44 -15.30 23.30
N GLY A 413 -8.87 -14.89 22.10
CA GLY A 413 -9.65 -13.69 21.84
C GLY A 413 -10.14 -13.50 20.41
N GLU A 414 -9.59 -14.25 19.43
CA GLU A 414 -10.09 -14.23 18.04
C GLU A 414 -10.68 -15.58 17.60
N ALA A 415 -11.69 -16.02 18.34
CA ALA A 415 -12.63 -17.02 17.88
C ALA A 415 -14.04 -16.45 18.08
N ARG A 416 -14.44 -15.51 17.19
CA ARG A 416 -15.86 -15.29 16.82
C ARG A 416 -15.96 -14.39 15.58
#